data_cbb5d2781db41fbc219512a100287570
#
_entry.id   cbb5d2781db41fbc219512a100287570
#
_cell.length_a   1.000
_cell.length_b   1.000
_cell.length_c   1.000
_cell.angle_alpha   90.00
_cell.angle_beta   90.00
_cell.angle_gamma   90.00
#
_symmetry.space_group_name_H-M   'P 1'
#
loop_
_entity.id
_entity.type
_entity.pdbx_description
1 polymer ?
#
loop_
_entity_poly.entity_id
_entity_poly.type
_entity_poly.pdbx_seq_one_letter_code
_entity_poly.pdbx_strand_id
1 'polypeptide(L)'
;MSALRAMPLLTVSDLDSAVEAHVRVTGMEVIMNHGWIATLAPPTDHSVQVSLITKDPTGPVNPAASIEVEDLDSALEAARAAGLEILYGPAEEEWGVRRFFYRDHDGNVVNVLAHL
;
A
#
# COMPACT_ATOMS: atom_id res chain seq x y z
N MET A 1 19.53 -1.00 -2.40
CA MET A 1 18.09 -1.36 -2.29
C MET A 1 17.28 -0.46 -3.20
N SER A 2 16.33 -1.03 -3.95
CA SER A 2 15.50 -0.26 -4.87
C SER A 2 14.02 -0.37 -4.51
N ALA A 3 13.31 0.74 -4.63
CA ALA A 3 11.86 0.73 -4.66
C ALA A 3 11.41 0.27 -6.06
N LEU A 4 10.46 -0.65 -6.10
CA LEU A 4 9.97 -1.26 -7.32
C LEU A 4 8.64 -0.66 -7.77
N ARG A 5 7.83 -0.20 -6.81
CA ARG A 5 6.48 0.29 -7.05
C ARG A 5 6.04 1.15 -5.87
N ALA A 6 5.27 2.16 -6.16
CA ALA A 6 4.64 2.98 -5.12
C ALA A 6 3.22 3.33 -5.54
N MET A 7 2.31 3.36 -4.57
CA MET A 7 0.93 3.74 -4.83
C MET A 7 0.35 4.49 -3.63
N PRO A 8 -0.45 5.54 -3.88
CA PRO A 8 -1.28 6.12 -2.82
C PRO A 8 -2.41 5.17 -2.45
N LEU A 9 -2.85 5.22 -1.18
CA LEU A 9 -4.02 4.51 -0.71
C LEU A 9 -5.04 5.52 -0.21
N LEU A 10 -6.23 5.48 -0.80
CA LEU A 10 -7.34 6.33 -0.40
C LEU A 10 -8.30 5.51 0.44
N THR A 11 -8.55 5.95 1.68
CA THR A 11 -9.54 5.31 2.55
C THR A 11 -10.94 5.69 2.09
N VAL A 12 -11.77 4.69 1.87
CA VAL A 12 -13.14 4.84 1.40
C VAL A 12 -14.09 4.05 2.30
N SER A 13 -15.36 4.45 2.35
CA SER A 13 -16.36 3.77 3.18
C SER A 13 -17.03 2.60 2.47
N ASP A 14 -17.15 2.66 1.16
CA ASP A 14 -17.78 1.65 0.31
C ASP A 14 -16.90 1.40 -0.90
N LEU A 15 -16.32 0.19 -0.99
CA LEU A 15 -15.34 -0.11 -2.02
C LEU A 15 -15.95 -0.10 -3.42
N ASP A 16 -17.11 -0.72 -3.60
CA ASP A 16 -17.73 -0.84 -4.93
C ASP A 16 -18.10 0.52 -5.50
N SER A 17 -18.72 1.39 -4.69
CA SER A 17 -19.07 2.75 -5.11
C SER A 17 -17.84 3.58 -5.43
N ALA A 18 -16.80 3.44 -4.61
CA ALA A 18 -15.55 4.18 -4.81
C ALA A 18 -14.84 3.73 -6.08
N VAL A 19 -14.77 2.43 -6.33
CA VAL A 19 -14.21 1.88 -7.58
C VAL A 19 -14.96 2.43 -8.79
N GLU A 20 -16.28 2.38 -8.78
CA GLU A 20 -17.09 2.89 -9.88
C GLU A 20 -16.81 4.37 -10.15
N ALA A 21 -16.79 5.19 -9.11
CA ALA A 21 -16.55 6.63 -9.24
C ALA A 21 -15.15 6.93 -9.79
N HIS A 22 -14.12 6.30 -9.23
CA HIS A 22 -12.74 6.55 -9.64
C HIS A 22 -12.45 6.03 -11.05
N VAL A 23 -13.01 4.89 -11.43
CA VAL A 23 -12.89 4.37 -12.80
C VAL A 23 -13.52 5.34 -13.80
N ARG A 24 -14.68 5.91 -13.51
CA ARG A 24 -15.32 6.91 -14.36
C ARG A 24 -14.49 8.17 -14.54
N VAL A 25 -13.92 8.66 -13.45
CA VAL A 25 -13.16 9.92 -13.45
C VAL A 25 -11.81 9.75 -14.15
N THR A 26 -11.14 8.65 -13.92
CA THR A 26 -9.73 8.48 -14.32
C THR A 26 -9.54 7.68 -15.59
N GLY A 27 -10.51 6.88 -15.99
CA GLY A 27 -10.34 5.92 -17.08
C GLY A 27 -9.49 4.72 -16.73
N MET A 28 -9.11 4.59 -15.44
CA MET A 28 -8.37 3.42 -14.97
C MET A 28 -9.27 2.19 -14.92
N GLU A 29 -8.64 1.02 -14.89
CA GLU A 29 -9.34 -0.26 -14.72
C GLU A 29 -8.91 -0.93 -13.43
N VAL A 30 -9.73 -1.85 -12.90
CA VAL A 30 -9.38 -2.65 -11.72
C VAL A 30 -8.41 -3.73 -12.13
N ILE A 31 -7.22 -3.73 -11.51
CA ILE A 31 -6.18 -4.75 -11.74
C ILE A 31 -6.04 -5.71 -10.57
N MET A 32 -6.64 -5.39 -9.42
CA MET A 32 -6.64 -6.25 -8.25
C MET A 32 -7.81 -5.85 -7.34
N ASN A 33 -8.49 -6.84 -6.76
CA ASN A 33 -9.54 -6.61 -5.78
C ASN A 33 -9.59 -7.77 -4.78
N HIS A 34 -9.29 -7.47 -3.52
CA HIS A 34 -9.36 -8.42 -2.42
C HIS A 34 -10.60 -8.24 -1.54
N GLY A 35 -11.55 -7.39 -1.93
CA GLY A 35 -12.77 -7.12 -1.17
C GLY A 35 -12.62 -6.00 -0.14
N TRP A 36 -11.45 -5.84 0.46
CA TRP A 36 -11.13 -4.74 1.39
C TRP A 36 -10.21 -3.69 0.75
N ILE A 37 -9.57 -4.03 -0.36
CA ILE A 37 -8.72 -3.15 -1.15
C ILE A 37 -8.90 -3.47 -2.63
N ALA A 38 -8.89 -2.44 -3.45
CA ALA A 38 -8.85 -2.57 -4.90
C ALA A 38 -7.76 -1.66 -5.45
N THR A 39 -7.00 -2.15 -6.43
CA THR A 39 -5.97 -1.37 -7.10
C THR A 39 -6.40 -1.07 -8.52
N LEU A 40 -6.27 0.19 -8.91
CA LEU A 40 -6.62 0.70 -10.22
C LEU A 40 -5.35 1.13 -10.96
N ALA A 41 -5.36 0.92 -12.27
CA ALA A 41 -4.28 1.36 -13.15
C ALA A 41 -4.84 1.69 -14.54
N PRO A 42 -4.17 2.56 -15.33
CA PRO A 42 -4.54 2.74 -16.71
C PRO A 42 -4.28 1.47 -17.52
N PRO A 43 -5.14 1.16 -18.52
CA PRO A 43 -4.97 -0.05 -19.33
C PRO A 43 -3.62 -0.14 -20.05
N THR A 44 -3.01 1.02 -20.33
CA THR A 44 -1.77 1.12 -21.11
C THR A 44 -0.50 1.09 -20.26
N ASP A 45 -0.61 1.28 -18.94
CA ASP A 45 0.56 1.31 -18.06
C ASP A 45 0.18 0.94 -16.64
N HIS A 46 0.35 -0.34 -16.29
CA HIS A 46 0.04 -0.85 -14.96
C HIS A 46 1.07 -0.47 -13.88
N SER A 47 2.12 0.27 -14.22
CA SER A 47 3.04 0.83 -13.22
C SER A 47 2.47 2.07 -12.53
N VAL A 48 1.48 2.70 -13.14
CA VAL A 48 0.76 3.84 -12.56
C VAL A 48 -0.44 3.31 -11.78
N GLN A 49 -0.41 3.44 -10.45
CA GLN A 49 -1.42 2.79 -9.61
C GLN A 49 -1.96 3.71 -8.52
N VAL A 50 -3.22 3.48 -8.18
CA VAL A 50 -3.85 3.98 -6.96
C VAL A 50 -4.66 2.85 -6.35
N SER A 51 -4.65 2.74 -5.02
CA SER A 51 -5.48 1.76 -4.31
C SER A 51 -6.54 2.45 -3.48
N LEU A 52 -7.71 1.82 -3.44
CA LEU A 52 -8.85 2.22 -2.59
C LEU A 52 -8.97 1.17 -1.50
N ILE A 53 -9.06 1.59 -0.25
CA ILE A 53 -9.04 0.67 0.89
C ILE A 53 -10.13 1.05 1.90
N THR A 54 -10.88 0.06 2.35
CA THR A 54 -11.86 0.28 3.43
C THR A 54 -11.20 0.16 4.79
N LYS A 55 -10.60 -0.99 5.06
CA LYS A 55 -9.87 -1.24 6.31
C LYS A 55 -8.82 -2.32 6.09
N ASP A 56 -7.59 -2.01 6.49
CA ASP A 56 -6.51 -3.01 6.47
C ASP A 56 -6.85 -4.14 7.43
N PRO A 57 -6.80 -5.42 6.99
CA PRO A 57 -7.28 -6.54 7.80
C PRO A 57 -6.38 -6.90 8.97
N THR A 58 -5.11 -6.53 8.94
CA THR A 58 -4.14 -6.92 9.97
C THR A 58 -3.39 -5.74 10.57
N GLY A 59 -3.23 -4.65 9.85
CA GLY A 59 -2.55 -3.46 10.34
C GLY A 59 -3.40 -2.64 11.29
N PRO A 60 -2.78 -1.84 12.16
CA PRO A 60 -3.50 -1.04 13.16
C PRO A 60 -4.26 0.14 12.57
N VAL A 61 -3.85 0.61 11.41
CA VAL A 61 -4.48 1.73 10.68
C VAL A 61 -4.32 1.48 9.18
N ASN A 62 -5.10 2.19 8.35
CA ASN A 62 -4.87 2.20 6.92
C ASN A 62 -3.64 3.06 6.61
N PRO A 63 -2.64 2.53 5.88
CA PRO A 63 -1.53 3.38 5.45
C PRO A 63 -1.98 4.38 4.39
N ALA A 64 -1.26 5.49 4.28
CA ALA A 64 -1.52 6.51 3.26
C ALA A 64 -0.90 6.16 1.91
N ALA A 65 0.15 5.33 1.92
CA ALA A 65 0.85 4.88 0.73
C ALA A 65 1.44 3.49 0.97
N SER A 66 1.63 2.75 -0.11
CA SER A 66 2.39 1.50 -0.11
C SER A 66 3.57 1.62 -1.05
N ILE A 67 4.73 1.15 -0.60
CA ILE A 67 5.96 1.14 -1.39
C ILE A 67 6.51 -0.28 -1.38
N GLU A 68 6.57 -0.89 -2.56
CA GLU A 68 7.21 -2.19 -2.74
C GLU A 68 8.70 -2.02 -2.93
N VAL A 69 9.48 -2.78 -2.17
CA VAL A 69 10.95 -2.77 -2.24
C VAL A 69 11.46 -4.18 -2.55
N GLU A 70 12.67 -4.26 -3.07
CA GLU A 70 13.29 -5.56 -3.34
C GLU A 70 13.87 -6.21 -2.09
N ASP A 71 14.29 -5.43 -1.08
CA ASP A 71 14.92 -5.93 0.15
C ASP A 71 14.24 -5.29 1.37
N LEU A 72 13.32 -6.03 1.97
CA LEU A 72 12.55 -5.53 3.11
C LEU A 72 13.42 -5.33 4.35
N ASP A 73 14.36 -6.23 4.60
CA ASP A 73 15.20 -6.15 5.80
C ASP A 73 16.10 -4.91 5.76
N SER A 74 16.65 -4.57 4.60
CA SER A 74 17.41 -3.34 4.41
C SER A 74 16.55 -2.10 4.63
N ALA A 75 15.31 -2.12 4.12
CA ALA A 75 14.37 -1.00 4.32
C ALA A 75 14.01 -0.84 5.80
N LEU A 76 13.76 -1.93 6.51
CA LEU A 76 13.44 -1.92 7.93
C LEU A 76 14.60 -1.36 8.76
N GLU A 77 15.82 -1.81 8.48
CA GLU A 77 17.02 -1.33 9.14
C GLU A 77 17.20 0.18 8.90
N ALA A 78 17.01 0.63 7.66
CA ALA A 78 17.10 2.05 7.32
C ALA A 78 16.06 2.90 8.05
N ALA A 79 14.82 2.39 8.17
CA ALA A 79 13.77 3.09 8.92
C ALA A 79 14.14 3.25 10.40
N ARG A 80 14.67 2.19 11.02
CA ARG A 80 15.13 2.24 12.40
C ARG A 80 16.29 3.19 12.58
N ALA A 81 17.25 3.16 11.67
CA ALA A 81 18.41 4.06 11.72
C ALA A 81 18.01 5.53 11.54
N ALA A 82 16.95 5.79 10.80
CA ALA A 82 16.40 7.13 10.62
C ALA A 82 15.56 7.62 11.83
N GLY A 83 15.35 6.77 12.83
CA GLY A 83 14.58 7.12 14.02
C GLY A 83 13.07 7.13 13.79
N LEU A 84 12.59 6.43 12.75
CA LEU A 84 11.16 6.36 12.45
C LEU A 84 10.49 5.30 13.33
N GLU A 85 9.26 5.57 13.75
CA GLU A 85 8.46 4.63 14.50
C GLU A 85 8.02 3.48 13.60
N ILE A 86 8.26 2.22 14.02
CA ILE A 86 7.73 1.04 13.36
C ILE A 86 6.39 0.71 14.02
N LEU A 87 5.31 0.98 13.31
CA LEU A 87 3.95 0.84 13.81
C LEU A 87 3.46 -0.59 13.82
N TYR A 88 3.92 -1.38 12.85
CA TYR A 88 3.44 -2.74 12.61
C TYR A 88 4.50 -3.54 11.86
N GLY A 89 4.63 -4.81 12.23
CA GLY A 89 5.50 -5.75 11.54
C GLY A 89 6.97 -5.69 11.99
N PRO A 90 7.88 -6.35 11.27
CA PRO A 90 7.65 -7.06 10.00
C PRO A 90 6.76 -8.29 10.18
N ALA A 91 5.87 -8.50 9.25
CA ALA A 91 4.92 -9.61 9.29
C ALA A 91 4.68 -10.17 7.88
N GLU A 92 4.52 -11.49 7.79
CA GLU A 92 4.07 -12.15 6.58
C GLU A 92 2.55 -12.19 6.55
N GLU A 93 1.96 -11.85 5.41
CA GLU A 93 0.52 -11.78 5.24
C GLU A 93 0.01 -12.88 4.33
N GLU A 94 -1.26 -13.26 4.49
CA GLU A 94 -1.88 -14.35 3.73
C GLU A 94 -1.90 -14.10 2.22
N TRP A 95 -1.87 -12.84 1.80
CA TRP A 95 -1.87 -12.49 0.37
C TRP A 95 -0.48 -12.44 -0.27
N GLY A 96 0.52 -13.04 0.38
CA GLY A 96 1.80 -13.32 -0.24
C GLY A 96 2.85 -12.22 -0.15
N VAL A 97 2.76 -11.39 0.86
CA VAL A 97 3.75 -10.32 1.10
C VAL A 97 4.32 -10.42 2.51
N ARG A 98 5.52 -9.87 2.69
CA ARG A 98 6.09 -9.53 3.98
C ARG A 98 6.16 -8.02 4.05
N ARG A 99 5.74 -7.41 5.16
CA ARG A 99 5.61 -5.95 5.24
C ARG A 99 5.85 -5.41 6.63
N PHE A 100 6.11 -4.11 6.70
CA PHE A 100 6.04 -3.33 7.93
C PHE A 100 5.44 -1.96 7.64
N PHE A 101 4.90 -1.32 8.67
CA PHE A 101 4.44 0.07 8.60
C PHE A 101 5.39 0.94 9.38
N TYR A 102 5.78 2.07 8.82
CA TYR A 102 6.46 3.12 9.59
C TYR A 102 5.62 4.39 9.59
N ARG A 103 5.82 5.19 10.61
CA ARG A 103 5.27 6.55 10.70
C ARG A 103 6.41 7.53 10.46
N ASP A 104 6.24 8.47 9.53
CA ASP A 104 7.21 9.52 9.32
C ASP A 104 7.09 10.60 10.40
N HIS A 105 7.97 11.60 10.38
CA HIS A 105 8.00 12.64 11.40
C HIS A 105 6.77 13.56 11.37
N ASP A 106 5.98 13.53 10.31
CA ASP A 106 4.76 14.32 10.14
C ASP A 106 3.49 13.49 10.36
N GLY A 107 3.63 12.24 10.79
CA GLY A 107 2.50 11.38 11.12
C GLY A 107 1.97 10.55 9.97
N ASN A 108 2.57 10.59 8.79
CA ASN A 108 2.14 9.76 7.67
C ASN A 108 2.54 8.30 7.91
N VAL A 109 1.59 7.39 7.72
CA VAL A 109 1.84 5.96 7.83
C VAL A 109 2.07 5.37 6.45
N VAL A 110 3.19 4.69 6.29
CA VAL A 110 3.61 4.09 5.02
C VAL A 110 3.77 2.58 5.21
N ASN A 111 3.17 1.83 4.31
CA ASN A 111 3.36 0.39 4.20
C ASN A 111 4.55 0.11 3.29
N VAL A 112 5.55 -0.59 3.79
CA VAL A 112 6.69 -1.05 3.00
C VAL A 112 6.57 -2.56 2.88
N LEU A 113 6.57 -3.07 1.66
CA LEU A 113 6.32 -4.49 1.40
C LEU A 113 7.30 -5.07 0.39
N ALA A 114 7.49 -6.37 0.49
CA ALA A 114 8.15 -7.18 -0.53
C ALA A 114 7.29 -8.43 -0.75
N HIS A 115 7.21 -8.91 -1.99
CA HIS A 115 6.52 -10.16 -2.30
C HIS A 115 7.37 -11.35 -1.84
N LEU A 116 6.69 -12.36 -1.33
CA LEU A 116 7.31 -13.62 -0.91
C LEU A 116 7.69 -14.49 -2.08
#